data_70313b3af92a9c9f81fcec7421a5816e
#
_entry.id   70313b3af92a9c9f81fcec7421a5816e
#
_cell.length_a   1.000
_cell.length_b   1.000
_cell.length_c   1.000
_cell.angle_alpha   90.00
_cell.angle_beta   90.00
_cell.angle_gamma   90.00
#
_symmetry.space_group_name_H-M   'P 1'
#
loop_
_entity.id
_entity.type
_entity.pdbx_description
1 polymer ?
#
loop_
_entity_poly.entity_id
_entity_poly.type
_entity_poly.pdbx_seq_one_letter_code
_entity_poly.pdbx_strand_id
1 'polypeptide(L)'
;DKIVKIEGDLAEGEGPEFITEPFNSQILDEIESHMSDLGWTRVDDPQDADVTLFPATWTNTTVYYWYDYWCWYYPYYCGWGWGYPSVTAYTTGTLVMTLVTDGPDYIEPTRVWTGAVNGLLSGAYDVNRVNKGIDQAFKQSPYLKTN
;
A
#
# COMPACT_ATOMS: atom_id res chain seq x y z
N ASP A 1 -4.64 -9.53 -3.66
CA ASP A 1 -5.72 -8.59 -3.33
C ASP A 1 -6.10 -8.59 -1.85
N LYS A 2 -5.12 -8.37 -0.98
CA LYS A 2 -5.36 -8.31 0.46
C LYS A 2 -4.57 -7.17 1.06
N ILE A 3 -5.22 -6.40 1.93
CA ILE A 3 -4.57 -5.32 2.66
C ILE A 3 -3.84 -5.92 3.85
N VAL A 4 -2.53 -5.71 3.87
CA VAL A 4 -1.68 -6.21 4.95
C VAL A 4 -1.88 -5.39 6.21
N LYS A 5 -1.97 -6.09 7.32
CA LYS A 5 -2.03 -5.53 8.66
C LYS A 5 -0.63 -5.59 9.27
N ILE A 6 -0.07 -4.44 9.59
CA ILE A 6 1.28 -4.33 10.15
C ILE A 6 1.19 -4.13 11.66
N GLU A 7 1.65 -5.12 12.42
CA GLU A 7 1.65 -5.18 13.89
C GLU A 7 3.06 -5.31 14.48
N GLY A 8 4.02 -4.55 14.00
CA GLY A 8 5.41 -4.65 14.45
C GLY A 8 6.27 -5.57 13.57
N ASP A 9 7.43 -5.99 14.08
CA ASP A 9 8.32 -6.86 13.34
C ASP A 9 7.71 -8.26 13.22
N LEU A 10 7.68 -8.81 11.99
CA LEU A 10 7.28 -10.20 11.79
C LEU A 10 8.37 -11.10 12.38
N ALA A 11 7.97 -12.04 13.26
CA ALA A 11 8.88 -13.08 13.74
C ALA A 11 9.26 -14.02 12.57
N GLU A 12 10.48 -14.55 12.62
CA GLU A 12 10.99 -15.45 11.58
C GLU A 12 10.07 -16.67 11.40
N GLY A 13 9.45 -16.78 10.22
CA GLY A 13 8.52 -17.86 9.89
C GLY A 13 7.03 -17.53 10.06
N GLU A 14 6.67 -16.32 10.51
CA GLU A 14 5.28 -15.84 10.54
C GLU A 14 4.91 -15.15 9.20
N GLY A 15 3.76 -15.53 8.65
CA GLY A 15 3.20 -14.84 7.49
C GLY A 15 2.48 -13.54 7.90
N PRO A 16 2.26 -12.59 6.94
CA PRO A 16 1.56 -11.36 7.27
C PRO A 16 0.10 -11.62 7.64
N GLU A 17 -0.39 -10.84 8.58
CA GLU A 17 -1.82 -10.72 8.83
C GLU A 17 -2.48 -9.79 7.81
N PHE A 18 -3.75 -10.05 7.53
CA PHE A 18 -4.56 -9.24 6.63
C PHE A 18 -5.79 -8.70 7.36
N ILE A 19 -6.27 -7.52 6.93
CA ILE A 19 -7.55 -7.04 7.44
C ILE A 19 -8.69 -7.96 6.98
N THR A 20 -9.74 -8.02 7.80
CA THR A 20 -10.88 -8.91 7.56
C THR A 20 -11.88 -8.34 6.55
N GLU A 21 -12.63 -9.25 5.90
CA GLU A 21 -13.81 -8.87 5.12
C GLU A 21 -14.96 -8.39 6.03
N PRO A 22 -15.84 -7.46 5.55
CA PRO A 22 -15.88 -6.91 4.19
C PRO A 22 -14.98 -5.68 3.99
N PHE A 23 -14.20 -5.28 4.98
CA PHE A 23 -13.44 -4.03 4.95
C PHE A 23 -12.34 -4.06 3.90
N ASN A 24 -11.68 -5.21 3.73
CA ASN A 24 -10.66 -5.40 2.72
C ASN A 24 -11.21 -5.07 1.32
N SER A 25 -12.28 -5.72 0.93
CA SER A 25 -12.90 -5.53 -0.39
C SER A 25 -13.35 -4.08 -0.61
N GLN A 26 -14.00 -3.47 0.38
CA GLN A 26 -14.48 -2.08 0.27
C GLN A 26 -13.35 -1.08 0.05
N ILE A 27 -12.24 -1.23 0.75
CA ILE A 27 -11.07 -0.35 0.60
C ILE A 27 -10.41 -0.56 -0.76
N LEU A 28 -10.26 -1.81 -1.20
CA LEU A 28 -9.67 -2.13 -2.49
C LEU A 28 -10.52 -1.61 -3.64
N ASP A 29 -11.84 -1.79 -3.59
CA ASP A 29 -12.78 -1.29 -4.59
C ASP A 29 -12.72 0.24 -4.73
N GLU A 30 -12.62 0.96 -3.60
CA GLU A 30 -12.48 2.43 -3.62
C GLU A 30 -11.15 2.88 -4.24
N ILE A 31 -10.05 2.22 -3.88
CA ILE A 31 -8.73 2.48 -4.46
C ILE A 31 -8.75 2.21 -5.97
N GLU A 32 -9.30 1.07 -6.40
CA GLU A 32 -9.41 0.70 -7.80
C GLU A 32 -10.24 1.71 -8.60
N SER A 33 -11.34 2.18 -8.04
CA SER A 33 -12.17 3.22 -8.67
C SER A 33 -11.37 4.51 -8.92
N HIS A 34 -10.62 4.99 -7.94
CA HIS A 34 -9.78 6.18 -8.11
C HIS A 34 -8.63 5.97 -9.10
N MET A 35 -8.00 4.82 -9.10
CA MET A 35 -6.95 4.49 -10.07
C MET A 35 -7.52 4.46 -11.49
N SER A 36 -8.70 3.86 -11.68
CA SER A 36 -9.39 3.83 -12.96
C SER A 36 -9.77 5.23 -13.46
N ASP A 37 -10.26 6.11 -12.58
CA ASP A 37 -10.58 7.50 -12.92
C ASP A 37 -9.34 8.30 -13.34
N LEU A 38 -8.16 7.91 -12.87
CA LEU A 38 -6.87 8.47 -13.26
C LEU A 38 -6.32 7.87 -14.56
N GLY A 39 -7.01 6.89 -15.16
CA GLY A 39 -6.64 6.25 -16.42
C GLY A 39 -5.82 4.98 -16.29
N TRP A 40 -5.61 4.46 -15.09
CA TRP A 40 -4.95 3.18 -14.87
C TRP A 40 -5.89 2.01 -15.16
N THR A 41 -5.34 0.94 -15.70
CA THR A 41 -6.08 -0.31 -15.93
C THR A 41 -5.47 -1.40 -15.06
N ARG A 42 -6.30 -2.08 -14.30
CA ARG A 42 -5.86 -3.23 -13.51
C ARG A 42 -5.54 -4.42 -14.42
N VAL A 43 -4.45 -5.10 -14.13
CA VAL A 43 -4.02 -6.35 -14.76
C VAL A 43 -3.96 -7.47 -13.73
N ASP A 44 -4.21 -8.70 -14.16
CA ASP A 44 -4.23 -9.87 -13.27
C ASP A 44 -2.84 -10.50 -13.11
N ASP A 45 -1.99 -10.40 -14.15
CA ASP A 45 -0.63 -10.91 -14.11
C ASP A 45 0.32 -9.79 -13.65
N PRO A 46 1.02 -9.96 -12.53
CA PRO A 46 1.99 -8.97 -12.06
C PRO A 46 3.12 -8.68 -13.06
N GLN A 47 3.42 -9.61 -13.97
CA GLN A 47 4.46 -9.43 -15.00
C GLN A 47 4.02 -8.45 -16.10
N ASP A 48 2.72 -8.23 -16.23
CA ASP A 48 2.15 -7.27 -17.19
C ASP A 48 1.93 -5.87 -16.56
N ALA A 49 2.25 -5.71 -15.27
CA ALA A 49 2.04 -4.47 -14.55
C ALA A 49 3.22 -3.50 -14.73
N ASP A 50 2.91 -2.26 -15.12
CA ASP A 50 3.89 -1.15 -15.12
C ASP A 50 4.16 -0.62 -13.72
N VAL A 51 3.14 -0.70 -12.84
CA VAL A 51 3.19 -0.28 -11.45
C VAL A 51 2.39 -1.23 -10.56
N THR A 52 2.83 -1.40 -9.32
CA THR A 52 2.08 -2.14 -8.31
C THR A 52 1.70 -1.22 -7.16
N LEU A 53 0.43 -1.24 -6.76
CA LEU A 53 -0.07 -0.48 -5.61
C LEU A 53 -0.20 -1.41 -4.40
N PHE A 54 0.46 -1.04 -3.31
CA PHE A 54 0.47 -1.77 -2.04
C PHE A 54 -0.31 -1.01 -0.98
N PRO A 55 -1.53 -1.42 -0.64
CA PRO A 55 -2.22 -0.91 0.54
C PRO A 55 -1.79 -1.69 1.78
N ALA A 56 -1.51 -0.98 2.85
CA ALA A 56 -1.19 -1.55 4.16
C ALA A 56 -1.88 -0.76 5.28
N THR A 57 -2.25 -1.44 6.36
CA THR A 57 -2.83 -0.81 7.55
C THR A 57 -1.90 -0.96 8.75
N TRP A 58 -1.82 0.10 9.55
CA TRP A 58 -1.03 0.15 10.78
C TRP A 58 -1.91 -0.05 11.99
N THR A 59 -1.57 -1.02 12.84
CA THR A 59 -2.33 -1.30 14.07
C THR A 59 -1.66 -0.78 15.33
N ASN A 60 -0.35 -0.54 15.26
CA ASN A 60 0.44 -0.01 16.37
C ASN A 60 1.23 1.24 15.96
N THR A 61 1.59 2.09 16.93
CA THR A 61 2.55 3.17 16.71
C THR A 61 3.95 2.56 16.69
N THR A 62 4.40 2.14 15.53
CA THR A 62 5.69 1.49 15.34
C THR A 62 6.51 2.23 14.30
N VAL A 63 7.81 2.27 14.51
CA VAL A 63 8.77 2.73 13.49
C VAL A 63 8.87 1.60 12.45
N TYR A 64 8.50 1.90 11.24
CA TYR A 64 8.40 0.90 10.19
C TYR A 64 9.62 0.88 9.27
N TYR A 65 10.10 -0.32 9.02
CA TYR A 65 11.04 -0.62 7.97
C TYR A 65 10.29 -1.17 6.75
N TRP A 66 9.94 -0.30 5.81
CA TRP A 66 9.22 -0.63 4.59
C TRP A 66 9.90 -1.74 3.77
N TYR A 67 11.22 -1.86 3.92
CA TYR A 67 12.06 -2.87 3.29
C TYR A 67 11.64 -4.30 3.65
N ASP A 68 11.36 -4.60 4.91
CA ASP A 68 11.05 -5.96 5.36
C ASP A 68 9.73 -6.46 4.77
N TYR A 69 8.75 -5.58 4.68
CA TYR A 69 7.46 -5.89 4.07
C TYR A 69 7.59 -6.13 2.56
N TRP A 70 8.33 -5.30 1.85
CA TRP A 70 8.60 -5.46 0.43
C TRP A 70 9.33 -6.77 0.16
N CYS A 71 10.33 -7.12 0.95
CA CYS A 71 11.09 -8.35 0.85
C CYS A 71 10.24 -9.60 1.04
N TRP A 72 9.20 -9.52 1.84
CA TRP A 72 8.29 -10.64 2.02
C TRP A 72 7.41 -10.86 0.77
N TYR A 73 6.93 -9.79 0.17
CA TYR A 73 6.08 -9.86 -1.02
C TYR A 73 6.88 -10.20 -2.29
N TYR A 74 8.12 -9.71 -2.38
CA TYR A 74 9.02 -9.92 -3.50
C TYR A 74 10.40 -10.42 -3.03
N PRO A 75 10.52 -11.65 -2.56
CA PRO A 75 11.78 -12.19 -2.03
C PRO A 75 12.92 -12.19 -3.07
N TYR A 76 12.60 -12.13 -4.35
CA TYR A 76 13.57 -12.09 -5.44
C TYR A 76 14.41 -10.81 -5.47
N TYR A 77 13.88 -9.71 -4.95
CA TYR A 77 14.54 -8.41 -4.95
C TYR A 77 15.29 -8.11 -3.64
N CYS A 78 15.19 -8.97 -2.65
CA CYS A 78 15.83 -8.80 -1.35
C CYS A 78 17.24 -9.38 -1.34
N GLY A 79 18.20 -8.61 -1.64
CA GLY A 79 19.62 -9.00 -1.65
C GLY A 79 20.52 -7.97 -2.32
N TRP A 80 19.94 -6.96 -2.91
CA TRP A 80 20.64 -5.99 -3.75
C TRP A 80 20.85 -4.62 -3.10
N GLY A 81 20.91 -4.54 -1.77
CA GLY A 81 21.38 -3.32 -1.09
C GLY A 81 20.56 -2.05 -1.35
N TRP A 82 19.27 -2.19 -1.47
CA TRP A 82 18.32 -1.10 -1.71
C TRP A 82 18.39 -0.06 -0.61
N GLY A 83 18.44 1.19 -1.01
CA GLY A 83 18.63 2.33 -0.12
C GLY A 83 17.72 2.30 1.11
N TYR A 84 18.26 2.75 2.23
CA TYR A 84 17.59 2.75 3.54
C TYR A 84 16.14 3.16 3.44
N PRO A 85 15.21 2.38 4.01
CA PRO A 85 13.81 2.74 4.06
C PRO A 85 13.66 4.09 4.75
N SER A 86 12.86 4.97 4.18
CA SER A 86 12.48 6.18 4.89
C SER A 86 11.67 5.78 6.12
N VAL A 87 12.24 6.04 7.30
CA VAL A 87 11.56 5.82 8.57
C VAL A 87 10.43 6.84 8.68
N THR A 88 9.20 6.37 8.70
CA THR A 88 8.02 7.21 8.94
C THR A 88 7.22 6.62 10.09
N ALA A 89 6.91 7.42 11.09
CA ALA A 89 6.05 7.00 12.18
C ALA A 89 4.57 7.20 11.78
N TYR A 90 3.81 6.12 11.77
CA TYR A 90 2.36 6.16 11.55
C TYR A 90 1.61 5.91 12.86
N THR A 91 0.43 6.49 12.97
CA THR A 91 -0.46 6.25 14.10
C THR A 91 -1.33 5.01 13.85
N THR A 92 -1.81 4.39 14.93
CA THR A 92 -2.76 3.28 14.86
C THR A 92 -3.95 3.61 13.95
N GLY A 93 -4.31 2.67 13.10
CA GLY A 93 -5.42 2.82 12.16
C GLY A 93 -5.09 3.65 10.91
N THR A 94 -3.81 3.88 10.60
CA THR A 94 -3.40 4.53 9.34
C THR A 94 -3.49 3.55 8.18
N LEU A 95 -4.13 3.98 7.09
CA LEU A 95 -4.02 3.32 5.79
C LEU A 95 -2.87 3.97 5.02
N VAL A 96 -1.94 3.17 4.55
CA VAL A 96 -0.84 3.58 3.66
C VAL A 96 -1.01 2.90 2.32
N MET A 97 -0.94 3.68 1.25
CA MET A 97 -1.00 3.20 -0.13
C MET A 97 0.32 3.56 -0.80
N THR A 98 1.10 2.57 -1.19
CA THR A 98 2.40 2.79 -1.84
C THR A 98 2.36 2.32 -3.27
N LEU A 99 2.72 3.20 -4.21
CA LEU A 99 2.84 2.87 -5.62
C LEU A 99 4.32 2.67 -5.98
N VAL A 100 4.60 1.57 -6.62
CA VAL A 100 5.96 1.13 -6.97
C VAL A 100 6.00 0.80 -8.45
N THR A 101 7.07 1.21 -9.14
CA THR A 101 7.34 0.77 -10.50
C THR A 101 7.85 -0.67 -10.47
N ASP A 102 7.27 -1.55 -11.28
CA ASP A 102 7.59 -2.98 -11.30
C ASP A 102 7.55 -3.56 -12.74
N GLY A 103 7.64 -2.72 -13.73
CA GLY A 103 7.60 -3.17 -15.13
C GLY A 103 8.93 -3.78 -15.61
N PRO A 104 8.91 -4.52 -16.72
CA PRO A 104 10.10 -5.19 -17.29
C PRO A 104 11.22 -4.23 -17.67
N ASP A 105 10.93 -2.95 -17.78
CA ASP A 105 11.90 -1.90 -18.12
C ASP A 105 12.67 -1.34 -16.91
N TYR A 106 12.27 -1.73 -15.70
CA TYR A 106 12.89 -1.25 -14.46
C TYR A 106 13.86 -2.30 -13.89
N ILE A 107 15.11 -1.89 -13.77
CA ILE A 107 16.17 -2.74 -13.18
C ILE A 107 15.92 -2.94 -11.68
N GLU A 108 15.25 -1.97 -11.07
CA GLU A 108 14.95 -1.93 -9.64
C GLU A 108 13.57 -1.31 -9.38
N PRO A 109 12.68 -1.95 -8.58
CA PRO A 109 11.41 -1.34 -8.20
C PRO A 109 11.65 -0.04 -7.45
N THR A 110 11.00 1.02 -7.85
CA THR A 110 11.16 2.34 -7.23
C THR A 110 9.82 2.82 -6.71
N ARG A 111 9.81 3.23 -5.45
CA ARG A 111 8.63 3.89 -4.86
C ARG A 111 8.44 5.25 -5.51
N VAL A 112 7.33 5.40 -6.24
CA VAL A 112 7.00 6.64 -6.98
C VAL A 112 5.96 7.49 -6.28
N TRP A 113 5.17 6.89 -5.37
CA TRP A 113 4.17 7.61 -4.60
C TRP A 113 3.84 6.89 -3.29
N THR A 114 3.44 7.67 -2.28
CA THR A 114 2.86 7.15 -1.05
C THR A 114 1.73 8.08 -0.59
N GLY A 115 0.53 7.54 -0.49
CA GLY A 115 -0.61 8.15 0.18
C GLY A 115 -0.76 7.59 1.59
N ALA A 116 -0.94 8.43 2.59
CA ALA A 116 -1.17 8.00 3.97
C ALA A 116 -2.39 8.72 4.55
N VAL A 117 -3.34 7.95 5.07
CA VAL A 117 -4.55 8.48 5.72
C VAL A 117 -4.54 8.06 7.18
N ASN A 118 -4.15 8.99 8.05
CA ASN A 118 -4.00 8.75 9.49
C ASN A 118 -5.35 8.53 10.18
N GLY A 119 -5.38 7.58 11.09
CA GLY A 119 -6.54 7.32 11.94
C GLY A 119 -7.79 6.82 11.23
N LEU A 120 -7.66 6.46 9.94
CA LEU A 120 -8.78 6.05 9.09
C LEU A 120 -9.55 4.86 9.65
N LEU A 121 -8.82 3.89 10.18
CA LEU A 121 -9.33 2.63 10.69
C LEU A 121 -9.35 2.57 12.23
N SER A 122 -9.13 3.71 12.91
CA SER A 122 -9.21 3.79 14.37
C SER A 122 -10.65 3.78 14.86
N GLY A 123 -10.94 3.02 15.90
CA GLY A 123 -12.28 2.89 16.46
C GLY A 123 -13.24 2.06 15.60
N ALA A 124 -14.54 2.36 15.65
CA ALA A 124 -15.53 1.65 14.84
C ALA A 124 -15.33 1.96 13.35
N TYR A 125 -15.40 0.93 12.52
CA TYR A 125 -15.30 1.08 11.08
C TYR A 125 -16.44 1.94 10.53
N ASP A 126 -16.09 2.94 9.73
CA ASP A 126 -17.04 3.83 9.05
C ASP A 126 -16.61 3.97 7.58
N VAL A 127 -17.37 3.35 6.70
CA VAL A 127 -17.11 3.33 5.25
C VAL A 127 -17.06 4.75 4.66
N ASN A 128 -17.89 5.67 5.13
CA ASN A 128 -17.90 7.05 4.62
C ASN A 128 -16.61 7.79 4.99
N ARG A 129 -16.09 7.54 6.20
CA ARG A 129 -14.81 8.11 6.62
C ARG A 129 -13.66 7.53 5.80
N VAL A 130 -13.69 6.22 5.55
CA VAL A 130 -12.69 5.52 4.75
C VAL A 130 -12.66 6.08 3.33
N ASN A 131 -13.80 6.10 2.64
CA ASN A 131 -13.90 6.57 1.27
C ASN A 131 -13.49 8.05 1.14
N LYS A 132 -13.91 8.92 2.06
CA LYS A 132 -13.47 10.32 2.06
C LYS A 132 -11.96 10.48 2.25
N GLY A 133 -11.35 9.66 3.09
CA GLY A 133 -9.91 9.68 3.32
C GLY A 133 -9.13 9.26 2.08
N ILE A 134 -9.55 8.19 1.42
CA ILE A 134 -8.95 7.70 0.18
C ILE A 134 -9.14 8.74 -0.93
N ASP A 135 -10.37 9.23 -1.15
CA ASP A 135 -10.70 10.28 -2.12
C ASP A 135 -9.81 11.52 -1.92
N GLN A 136 -9.60 11.96 -0.68
CA GLN A 136 -8.73 13.09 -0.39
C GLN A 136 -7.27 12.82 -0.76
N ALA A 137 -6.75 11.64 -0.49
CA ALA A 137 -5.38 11.27 -0.84
C ALA A 137 -5.16 11.33 -2.37
N PHE A 138 -6.10 10.81 -3.15
CA PHE A 138 -6.04 10.87 -4.61
C PHE A 138 -6.23 12.29 -5.16
N LYS A 139 -7.16 13.07 -4.61
CA LYS A 139 -7.36 14.49 -4.99
C LYS A 139 -6.13 15.37 -4.75
N GLN A 140 -5.35 15.06 -3.74
CA GLN A 140 -4.08 15.74 -3.46
C GLN A 140 -2.94 15.31 -4.39
N SER A 141 -3.16 14.27 -5.20
CA SER A 141 -2.16 13.66 -6.08
C SER A 141 -2.58 13.64 -7.56
N PRO A 142 -3.00 14.77 -8.14
CA PRO A 142 -3.52 14.80 -9.52
C PRO A 142 -2.48 14.44 -10.58
N TYR A 143 -1.21 14.45 -10.22
CA TYR A 143 -0.08 14.04 -11.06
C TYR A 143 0.02 12.52 -11.27
N LEU A 144 -0.77 11.72 -10.55
CA LEU A 144 -0.88 10.27 -10.78
C LEU A 144 -1.67 9.93 -12.05
N LYS A 145 -2.30 10.92 -12.69
CA LYS A 145 -3.05 10.71 -13.92
C LYS A 145 -2.13 10.23 -15.05
N THR A 146 -2.55 9.16 -15.74
CA THR A 146 -1.90 8.70 -16.97
C THR A 146 -2.19 9.67 -18.12
N ASN A 147 -1.25 9.77 -19.07
CA ASN A 147 -1.42 10.60 -20.27
C ASN A 147 -2.32 9.93 -21.31
#